data_ae42b3ca0cd61b5746fa3bf2bec1d8e5
#
_entry.id   ae42b3ca0cd61b5746fa3bf2bec1d8e5
#
_cell.length_a   1.000
_cell.length_b   1.000
_cell.length_c   1.000
_cell.angle_alpha   90.00
_cell.angle_beta   90.00
_cell.angle_gamma   90.00
#
_symmetry.space_group_name_H-M   'P 1'
#
loop_
_entity.id
_entity.type
_entity.pdbx_description
1 polymer ?
#
loop_
_entity_poly.entity_id
_entity_poly.type
_entity_poly.pdbx_seq_one_letter_code
_entity_poly.pdbx_strand_id
1 'polypeptide(L)'
;MAYYNKSPQNNGDGKNAEDRALDTFANMMIEKIESLGSKDGWQKPWFTEGTLSWSKNLSGREYNGMNALLLTMLCEKKGYELPVFCTFNRAVGLNYQTDKQGNKKQMTDANGEPLPKVCINKGEKSFPVILTSFTIVHKETKEKIPYDDYKRMSAEEQKEYNVYPKLNVYQVFNVAQTNLKEARPELYAKLEAENKLEKALVQEGDMYSFPAVDKMFKEQKWICPINIEHQDNAFYSISRNEITIPEKAQFKDGESWYGTAFHEMVHSTGAENQLNRLHPQSGFGSDEYAREELVAELGSALVCQKYGMTKNLKEDSAAYLKSWLGSLKESPNFIKTTLMDVKKATSILSQRIDEVALEMKEQQSENVAASVSEKDKEEKEVELSVSSGSDEKIEEEKVARSAFRR
;
A
#
# COMPACT_ATOMS: atom_id res chain seq x y z
N MET A 1 15.86 37.22 1.00
CA MET A 1 16.93 36.37 0.45
C MET A 1 16.37 35.57 -0.69
N ALA A 2 16.96 35.70 -1.87
CA ALA A 2 16.42 35.18 -3.13
C ALA A 2 16.29 33.66 -3.12
N TYR A 3 15.09 33.18 -3.44
CA TYR A 3 14.83 31.78 -3.72
C TYR A 3 15.55 31.43 -5.02
N TYR A 4 16.54 30.55 -4.92
CA TYR A 4 17.22 29.96 -6.07
C TYR A 4 16.26 28.97 -6.74
N ASN A 5 15.38 29.45 -7.60
CA ASN A 5 14.77 28.67 -8.65
C ASN A 5 15.85 28.52 -9.77
N LYS A 6 16.78 27.59 -9.58
CA LYS A 6 17.53 27.10 -10.72
C LYS A 6 16.54 26.32 -11.60
N SER A 7 16.19 26.90 -12.73
CA SER A 7 15.65 26.19 -13.87
C SER A 7 16.51 24.94 -14.11
N PRO A 8 15.94 23.78 -14.45
CA PRO A 8 16.73 22.60 -14.72
C PRO A 8 17.74 22.93 -15.82
N GLN A 9 19.03 22.79 -15.51
CA GLN A 9 20.08 22.91 -16.50
C GLN A 9 19.78 21.86 -17.58
N ASN A 10 19.62 22.35 -18.81
CA ASN A 10 19.48 21.54 -20.00
C ASN A 10 20.84 20.85 -20.22
N ASN A 11 20.98 19.64 -19.70
CA ASN A 11 22.17 18.81 -19.91
C ASN A 11 22.06 18.22 -21.32
N GLY A 12 22.41 18.92 -22.35
CA GLY A 12 22.75 18.55 -23.73
C GLY A 12 22.05 17.38 -24.46
N ASP A 13 21.23 16.58 -23.77
CA ASP A 13 20.56 15.37 -24.28
C ASP A 13 19.14 15.61 -24.84
N GLY A 14 18.64 16.85 -24.75
CA GLY A 14 17.31 17.23 -25.21
C GLY A 14 16.15 16.68 -24.36
N LYS A 15 16.43 15.82 -23.35
CA LYS A 15 15.41 15.19 -22.53
C LYS A 15 14.89 16.12 -21.44
N ASN A 16 13.60 16.13 -21.24
CA ASN A 16 12.96 16.85 -20.12
C ASN A 16 13.11 16.07 -18.79
N ALA A 17 12.63 16.63 -17.68
CA ALA A 17 12.75 16.00 -16.36
C ALA A 17 11.93 14.70 -16.24
N GLU A 18 10.80 14.61 -16.94
CA GLU A 18 9.96 13.41 -16.99
C GLU A 18 10.68 12.28 -17.73
N ASP A 19 11.25 12.57 -18.90
CA ASP A 19 11.99 11.59 -19.70
C ASP A 19 13.15 11.00 -18.90
N ARG A 20 13.94 11.83 -18.23
CA ARG A 20 15.03 11.37 -17.38
C ARG A 20 14.57 10.53 -16.19
N ALA A 21 13.42 10.87 -15.59
CA ALA A 21 12.84 10.06 -14.54
C ALA A 21 12.40 8.69 -15.07
N LEU A 22 11.74 8.65 -16.22
CA LEU A 22 11.33 7.40 -16.87
C LEU A 22 12.52 6.53 -17.27
N ASP A 23 13.60 7.13 -17.78
CA ASP A 23 14.86 6.39 -18.06
C ASP A 23 15.45 5.78 -16.77
N THR A 24 15.45 6.54 -15.67
CA THR A 24 15.92 6.02 -14.38
C THR A 24 15.09 4.83 -13.94
N PHE A 25 13.77 4.91 -14.10
CA PHE A 25 12.85 3.83 -13.77
C PHE A 25 13.04 2.61 -14.67
N ALA A 26 13.14 2.82 -16.00
CA ALA A 26 13.39 1.76 -16.94
C ALA A 26 14.70 1.01 -16.61
N ASN A 27 15.78 1.74 -16.33
CA ASN A 27 17.06 1.13 -15.97
C ASN A 27 16.98 0.30 -14.68
N MET A 28 16.26 0.78 -13.65
CA MET A 28 16.05 0.01 -12.42
C MET A 28 15.26 -1.27 -12.67
N MET A 29 14.21 -1.19 -13.49
CA MET A 29 13.42 -2.37 -13.86
C MET A 29 14.25 -3.36 -14.68
N ILE A 30 15.04 -2.88 -15.65
CA ILE A 30 15.95 -3.72 -16.44
C ILE A 30 16.92 -4.45 -15.51
N GLU A 31 17.60 -3.74 -14.62
CA GLU A 31 18.53 -4.34 -13.65
C GLU A 31 17.84 -5.41 -12.77
N LYS A 32 16.63 -5.14 -12.29
CA LYS A 32 15.88 -6.09 -11.46
C LYS A 32 15.50 -7.34 -12.26
N ILE A 33 14.94 -7.19 -13.46
CA ILE A 33 14.55 -8.30 -14.33
C ILE A 33 15.78 -9.12 -14.76
N GLU A 34 16.89 -8.49 -15.10
CA GLU A 34 18.15 -9.19 -15.41
C GLU A 34 18.66 -10.02 -14.22
N SER A 35 18.49 -9.51 -12.98
CA SER A 35 18.83 -10.24 -11.77
C SER A 35 17.95 -11.46 -11.53
N LEU A 36 16.68 -11.40 -11.91
CA LEU A 36 15.72 -12.51 -11.84
C LEU A 36 15.97 -13.54 -12.94
N GLY A 37 16.43 -13.11 -14.12
CA GLY A 37 16.74 -13.97 -15.27
C GLY A 37 18.03 -14.77 -15.16
N SER A 38 18.82 -14.64 -14.11
CA SER A 38 20.00 -15.48 -13.85
C SER A 38 19.58 -16.93 -13.52
N LYS A 39 20.48 -17.93 -13.71
CA LYS A 39 20.17 -19.38 -13.55
C LYS A 39 19.41 -19.74 -12.27
N ASP A 40 19.67 -19.01 -11.18
CA ASP A 40 18.98 -19.19 -9.89
C ASP A 40 18.00 -18.04 -9.58
N GLY A 41 17.83 -17.09 -10.51
CA GLY A 41 17.14 -15.83 -10.28
C GLY A 41 15.62 -15.94 -10.27
N TRP A 42 15.06 -16.90 -11.02
CA TRP A 42 13.61 -17.12 -11.08
C TRP A 42 13.02 -17.58 -9.74
N GLN A 43 13.84 -18.14 -8.83
CA GLN A 43 13.43 -18.48 -7.46
C GLN A 43 13.54 -17.29 -6.49
N LYS A 44 14.11 -16.15 -6.92
CA LYS A 44 14.23 -14.98 -6.06
C LYS A 44 12.93 -14.18 -6.05
N PRO A 45 12.53 -13.66 -4.88
CA PRO A 45 11.37 -12.79 -4.81
C PRO A 45 11.62 -11.45 -5.50
N TRP A 46 10.56 -10.80 -5.94
CA TRP A 46 10.60 -9.42 -6.43
C TRP A 46 11.18 -8.46 -5.37
N PHE A 47 10.90 -8.72 -4.10
CA PHE A 47 11.41 -7.99 -2.95
C PHE A 47 11.95 -8.96 -1.90
N THR A 48 13.00 -8.58 -1.19
CA THR A 48 13.57 -9.39 -0.11
C THR A 48 12.60 -9.47 1.06
N GLU A 49 12.46 -10.66 1.63
CA GLU A 49 11.50 -10.94 2.69
C GLU A 49 11.72 -10.06 3.92
N GLY A 50 10.62 -9.51 4.45
CA GLY A 50 10.51 -9.01 5.83
C GLY A 50 11.31 -7.76 6.19
N THR A 51 11.93 -7.08 5.21
CA THR A 51 12.86 -5.99 5.53
C THR A 51 12.24 -4.60 5.52
N LEU A 52 11.21 -4.35 4.69
CA LEU A 52 10.74 -2.99 4.46
C LEU A 52 9.21 -2.89 4.53
N SER A 53 8.73 -1.92 5.30
CA SER A 53 7.34 -1.48 5.20
C SER A 53 7.09 -0.72 3.90
N TRP A 54 5.83 -0.34 3.65
CA TRP A 54 5.49 0.46 2.46
C TRP A 54 6.18 1.82 2.46
N SER A 55 6.71 2.25 1.32
CA SER A 55 7.43 3.52 1.19
C SER A 55 6.55 4.72 1.52
N LYS A 56 7.01 5.60 2.42
CA LYS A 56 6.28 6.78 2.92
C LYS A 56 7.13 8.04 2.82
N ASN A 57 6.48 9.19 2.84
CA ASN A 57 7.17 10.45 3.04
C ASN A 57 7.29 10.77 4.55
N LEU A 58 8.08 11.81 4.91
CA LEU A 58 8.26 12.24 6.31
C LEU A 58 6.98 12.63 7.07
N SER A 59 5.86 12.85 6.39
CA SER A 59 4.57 13.10 7.02
C SER A 59 3.69 11.85 7.13
N GLY A 60 4.24 10.66 6.88
CA GLY A 60 3.54 9.38 6.96
C GLY A 60 2.68 9.05 5.74
N ARG A 61 2.58 9.94 4.74
CA ARG A 61 1.80 9.66 3.54
C ARG A 61 2.52 8.64 2.67
N GLU A 62 1.82 7.58 2.32
CA GLU A 62 2.32 6.52 1.46
C GLU A 62 2.52 6.99 0.02
N TYR A 63 3.60 6.51 -0.58
CA TYR A 63 3.74 6.52 -2.03
C TYR A 63 2.89 5.41 -2.63
N ASN A 64 2.41 5.59 -3.83
CA ASN A 64 1.60 4.59 -4.51
C ASN A 64 2.13 4.29 -5.92
N GLY A 65 1.70 3.16 -6.46
CA GLY A 65 2.01 2.71 -7.81
C GLY A 65 3.50 2.68 -8.10
N MET A 66 3.89 3.31 -9.20
CA MET A 66 5.27 3.38 -9.69
C MET A 66 6.26 3.87 -8.63
N ASN A 67 5.92 4.94 -7.92
CA ASN A 67 6.84 5.50 -6.92
C ASN A 67 7.09 4.52 -5.77
N ALA A 68 6.05 3.84 -5.27
CA ALA A 68 6.21 2.85 -4.21
C ALA A 68 7.13 1.71 -4.65
N LEU A 69 6.87 1.12 -5.83
CA LEU A 69 7.67 0.05 -6.39
C LEU A 69 9.15 0.42 -6.48
N LEU A 70 9.44 1.57 -7.09
CA LEU A 70 10.80 1.98 -7.38
C LEU A 70 11.56 2.46 -6.14
N LEU A 71 10.87 3.11 -5.19
CA LEU A 71 11.48 3.49 -3.92
C LEU A 71 11.80 2.26 -3.06
N THR A 72 10.97 1.21 -3.11
CA THR A 72 11.27 -0.06 -2.45
C THR A 72 12.47 -0.76 -3.10
N MET A 73 12.53 -0.84 -4.42
CA MET A 73 13.70 -1.36 -5.14
C MET A 73 14.97 -0.55 -4.83
N LEU A 74 14.85 0.77 -4.69
CA LEU A 74 15.96 1.64 -4.31
C LEU A 74 16.43 1.34 -2.88
N CYS A 75 15.52 1.17 -1.93
CA CYS A 75 15.87 0.79 -0.55
C CYS A 75 16.63 -0.53 -0.54
N GLU A 76 16.11 -1.55 -1.23
CA GLU A 76 16.77 -2.86 -1.34
C GLU A 76 18.17 -2.74 -1.96
N LYS A 77 18.30 -2.04 -3.10
CA LYS A 77 19.57 -1.83 -3.81
C LYS A 77 20.60 -1.09 -2.96
N LYS A 78 20.17 -0.17 -2.10
CA LYS A 78 21.03 0.69 -1.28
C LYS A 78 21.20 0.20 0.16
N GLY A 79 20.45 -0.82 0.58
CA GLY A 79 20.45 -1.30 1.95
C GLY A 79 19.85 -0.31 2.94
N TYR A 80 18.86 0.51 2.52
CA TYR A 80 18.17 1.42 3.43
C TYR A 80 17.18 0.66 4.28
N GLU A 81 17.29 0.78 5.60
CA GLU A 81 16.45 0.08 6.57
C GLU A 81 15.06 0.71 6.73
N LEU A 82 14.95 2.03 6.54
CA LEU A 82 13.70 2.76 6.62
C LEU A 82 13.26 3.25 5.23
N PRO A 83 12.08 2.83 4.74
CA PRO A 83 11.54 3.28 3.45
C PRO A 83 10.86 4.66 3.57
N VAL A 84 11.51 5.60 4.23
CA VAL A 84 11.01 6.97 4.44
C VAL A 84 11.83 7.95 3.62
N PHE A 85 11.12 8.79 2.87
CA PHE A 85 11.72 9.71 1.91
C PHE A 85 11.27 11.15 2.14
N CYS A 86 12.13 12.10 1.78
CA CYS A 86 11.83 13.53 1.86
C CYS A 86 12.46 14.31 0.70
N THR A 87 11.85 15.43 0.35
CA THR A 87 12.50 16.42 -0.50
C THR A 87 13.55 17.19 0.30
N PHE A 88 14.52 17.80 -0.37
CA PHE A 88 15.51 18.69 0.25
C PHE A 88 14.85 19.76 1.14
N ASN A 89 13.83 20.44 0.59
CA ASN A 89 13.11 21.48 1.34
C ASN A 89 12.42 20.95 2.59
N ARG A 90 11.94 19.72 2.57
CA ARG A 90 11.30 19.12 3.73
C ARG A 90 12.32 18.74 4.80
N ALA A 91 13.47 18.20 4.42
CA ALA A 91 14.58 17.93 5.34
C ALA A 91 15.07 19.23 6.02
N VAL A 92 15.35 20.28 5.23
CA VAL A 92 15.77 21.59 5.76
C VAL A 92 14.66 22.23 6.61
N GLY A 93 13.39 22.00 6.26
CA GLY A 93 12.24 22.50 7.01
C GLY A 93 12.19 21.99 8.46
N LEU A 94 12.80 20.84 8.77
CA LEU A 94 12.91 20.31 10.14
C LEU A 94 13.81 21.17 11.06
N ASN A 95 14.50 22.16 10.53
CA ASN A 95 15.30 23.09 11.30
C ASN A 95 14.49 24.26 11.89
N TYR A 96 13.23 24.38 11.48
CA TYR A 96 12.41 25.53 11.83
C TYR A 96 11.05 25.08 12.35
N GLN A 97 10.57 25.80 13.35
CA GLN A 97 9.16 25.79 13.76
C GLN A 97 8.48 27.05 13.25
N THR A 98 7.21 26.95 12.90
CA THR A 98 6.40 28.08 12.44
C THR A 98 5.54 28.55 13.61
N ASP A 99 5.64 29.82 13.98
CA ASP A 99 4.78 30.41 15.00
C ASP A 99 3.34 30.62 14.49
N LYS A 100 2.45 31.06 15.40
CA LYS A 100 1.03 31.30 15.05
C LYS A 100 0.83 32.41 14.01
N GLN A 101 1.83 33.26 13.83
CA GLN A 101 1.85 34.35 12.84
C GLN A 101 2.49 33.94 11.51
N GLY A 102 2.94 32.67 11.37
CA GLY A 102 3.56 32.17 10.14
C GLY A 102 5.07 32.44 10.05
N ASN A 103 5.71 33.02 11.06
CA ASN A 103 7.15 33.28 11.04
C ASN A 103 7.92 32.02 11.39
N LYS A 104 9.03 31.80 10.67
CA LYS A 104 9.92 30.67 10.92
C LYS A 104 10.97 31.04 11.96
N LYS A 105 11.00 30.29 13.05
CA LYS A 105 12.06 30.34 14.08
C LYS A 105 12.89 29.07 14.03
N GLN A 106 14.20 29.18 14.23
CA GLN A 106 15.07 28.02 14.37
C GLN A 106 14.63 27.18 15.55
N MET A 107 14.63 25.86 15.42
CA MET A 107 14.32 24.95 16.52
C MET A 107 15.44 25.02 17.57
N THR A 108 15.03 25.07 18.83
CA THR A 108 15.90 25.09 20.01
C THR A 108 15.57 23.90 20.92
N ASP A 109 16.52 23.53 21.77
CA ASP A 109 16.31 22.60 22.88
C ASP A 109 15.54 23.26 24.05
N ALA A 110 15.37 22.51 25.14
CA ALA A 110 14.69 22.99 26.34
C ALA A 110 15.41 24.18 27.03
N ASN A 111 16.70 24.37 26.78
CA ASN A 111 17.52 25.46 27.31
C ASN A 111 17.54 26.69 26.39
N GLY A 112 16.87 26.60 25.20
CA GLY A 112 16.86 27.66 24.20
C GLY A 112 18.06 27.64 23.25
N GLU A 113 18.94 26.63 23.34
CA GLU A 113 20.08 26.48 22.44
C GLU A 113 19.64 25.91 21.07
N PRO A 114 20.21 26.40 19.96
CA PRO A 114 19.86 25.88 18.62
C PRO A 114 20.15 24.40 18.48
N LEU A 115 19.16 23.64 18.06
CA LEU A 115 19.33 22.21 17.71
C LEU A 115 20.28 22.02 16.51
N PRO A 116 21.03 20.91 16.44
CA PRO A 116 21.83 20.55 15.27
C PRO A 116 21.01 20.63 13.99
N LYS A 117 21.59 21.16 12.92
CA LYS A 117 20.89 21.32 11.64
C LYS A 117 20.74 19.98 10.93
N VAL A 118 19.50 19.65 10.55
CA VAL A 118 19.21 18.55 9.63
C VAL A 118 19.65 18.95 8.22
N CYS A 119 20.43 18.11 7.58
CA CYS A 119 20.92 18.33 6.21
C CYS A 119 21.01 16.98 5.45
N ILE A 120 21.08 17.07 4.13
CA ILE A 120 21.45 15.94 3.29
C ILE A 120 22.96 15.76 3.39
N ASN A 121 23.41 14.52 3.53
CA ASN A 121 24.83 14.18 3.62
C ASN A 121 25.56 14.54 2.32
N LYS A 122 26.80 14.97 2.44
CA LYS A 122 27.59 15.41 1.29
C LYS A 122 27.82 14.28 0.31
N GLY A 123 27.54 14.54 -0.99
CA GLY A 123 27.73 13.57 -2.06
C GLY A 123 26.51 12.68 -2.35
N GLU A 124 25.47 12.74 -1.50
CA GLU A 124 24.25 11.98 -1.72
C GLU A 124 23.48 12.47 -2.95
N LYS A 125 22.89 11.50 -3.69
CA LYS A 125 22.11 11.77 -4.89
C LYS A 125 20.64 11.51 -4.62
N SER A 126 19.82 12.44 -5.07
CA SER A 126 18.35 12.31 -5.02
C SER A 126 17.85 11.26 -6.01
N PHE A 127 16.66 10.77 -5.76
CA PHE A 127 15.90 9.90 -6.64
C PHE A 127 14.64 10.62 -7.13
N PRO A 128 14.30 10.54 -8.44
CA PRO A 128 13.10 11.17 -8.96
C PRO A 128 11.84 10.40 -8.55
N VAL A 129 10.78 11.12 -8.19
CA VAL A 129 9.42 10.60 -8.05
C VAL A 129 8.48 11.41 -8.92
N ILE A 130 7.47 10.78 -9.49
CA ILE A 130 6.51 11.42 -10.38
C ILE A 130 5.18 11.56 -9.65
N LEU A 131 4.66 12.78 -9.62
CA LEU A 131 3.32 13.09 -9.12
C LEU A 131 2.47 13.65 -10.26
N THR A 132 1.35 12.99 -10.54
CA THR A 132 0.34 13.55 -11.44
C THR A 132 -0.52 14.55 -10.66
N SER A 133 -0.49 15.81 -11.05
CA SER A 133 -1.47 16.82 -10.64
C SER A 133 -2.50 17.01 -11.75
N PHE A 134 -3.67 17.51 -11.41
CA PHE A 134 -4.75 17.73 -12.35
C PHE A 134 -5.17 19.19 -12.29
N THR A 135 -5.31 19.80 -13.44
CA THR A 135 -5.96 21.11 -13.58
C THR A 135 -7.37 20.86 -14.13
N ILE A 136 -8.37 21.20 -13.34
CA ILE A 136 -9.78 21.02 -13.69
C ILE A 136 -10.34 22.35 -14.12
N VAL A 137 -10.92 22.42 -15.32
CA VAL A 137 -11.40 23.66 -15.94
C VAL A 137 -12.82 23.44 -16.44
N HIS A 138 -13.76 24.25 -15.98
CA HIS A 138 -15.13 24.23 -16.48
C HIS A 138 -15.15 24.57 -17.99
N LYS A 139 -15.91 23.83 -18.78
CA LYS A 139 -15.90 23.95 -20.26
C LYS A 139 -16.34 25.30 -20.75
N GLU A 140 -17.36 25.89 -20.13
CA GLU A 140 -17.95 27.16 -20.53
C GLU A 140 -17.32 28.34 -19.80
N THR A 141 -17.38 28.37 -18.48
CA THR A 141 -16.93 29.52 -17.65
C THR A 141 -15.42 29.67 -17.59
N LYS A 142 -14.65 28.63 -17.95
CA LYS A 142 -13.18 28.57 -17.83
C LYS A 142 -12.68 28.66 -16.38
N GLU A 143 -13.55 28.57 -15.39
CA GLU A 143 -13.20 28.55 -13.98
C GLU A 143 -12.42 27.29 -13.64
N LYS A 144 -11.45 27.42 -12.74
CA LYS A 144 -10.64 26.31 -12.25
C LYS A 144 -11.10 25.92 -10.85
N ILE A 145 -11.26 24.62 -10.63
CA ILE A 145 -11.61 24.07 -9.34
C ILE A 145 -10.54 23.10 -8.83
N PRO A 146 -10.45 22.88 -7.51
CA PRO A 146 -9.62 21.84 -6.91
C PRO A 146 -10.02 20.44 -7.39
N TYR A 147 -9.03 19.56 -7.58
CA TYR A 147 -9.29 18.18 -8.00
C TYR A 147 -10.13 17.39 -6.97
N ASP A 148 -9.99 17.71 -5.68
CA ASP A 148 -10.77 17.07 -4.64
C ASP A 148 -12.26 17.45 -4.69
N ASP A 149 -12.59 18.66 -5.09
CA ASP A 149 -13.97 19.07 -5.30
C ASP A 149 -14.56 18.38 -6.53
N TYR A 150 -13.80 18.34 -7.64
CA TYR A 150 -14.19 17.59 -8.84
C TYR A 150 -14.48 16.09 -8.55
N LYS A 151 -13.69 15.43 -7.71
CA LYS A 151 -13.92 14.01 -7.35
C LYS A 151 -15.22 13.78 -6.56
N ARG A 152 -15.74 14.79 -5.88
CA ARG A 152 -16.98 14.71 -5.10
C ARG A 152 -18.24 14.94 -5.94
N MET A 153 -18.06 15.42 -7.17
CA MET A 153 -19.15 15.68 -8.09
C MET A 153 -19.74 14.39 -8.64
N SER A 154 -21.03 14.44 -9.00
CA SER A 154 -21.67 13.37 -9.77
C SER A 154 -21.03 13.19 -11.15
N ALA A 155 -21.26 12.06 -11.80
CA ALA A 155 -20.74 11.78 -13.14
C ALA A 155 -21.27 12.76 -14.20
N GLU A 156 -22.47 13.28 -14.02
CA GLU A 156 -23.09 14.30 -14.86
C GLU A 156 -22.39 15.65 -14.72
N GLU A 157 -22.17 16.11 -13.48
CA GLU A 157 -21.45 17.36 -13.20
C GLU A 157 -20.00 17.30 -13.70
N GLN A 158 -19.33 16.16 -13.55
CA GLN A 158 -17.97 15.98 -14.04
C GLN A 158 -17.84 16.16 -15.56
N LYS A 159 -18.91 15.88 -16.32
CA LYS A 159 -18.94 16.11 -17.78
C LYS A 159 -18.82 17.57 -18.19
N GLU A 160 -19.16 18.51 -17.30
CA GLU A 160 -19.03 19.94 -17.52
C GLU A 160 -17.57 20.44 -17.49
N TYR A 161 -16.63 19.60 -17.07
CA TYR A 161 -15.23 19.98 -16.88
C TYR A 161 -14.29 19.26 -17.85
N ASN A 162 -13.20 19.96 -18.21
CA ASN A 162 -12.03 19.38 -18.82
C ASN A 162 -10.97 19.09 -17.74
N VAL A 163 -10.37 17.92 -17.81
CA VAL A 163 -9.33 17.48 -16.87
C VAL A 163 -8.00 17.43 -17.60
N TYR A 164 -7.05 18.26 -17.18
CA TYR A 164 -5.71 18.32 -17.76
C TYR A 164 -4.70 17.73 -16.79
N PRO A 165 -4.22 16.49 -17.02
CA PRO A 165 -3.17 15.90 -16.20
C PRO A 165 -1.83 16.60 -16.47
N LYS A 166 -1.09 16.88 -15.39
CA LYS A 166 0.27 17.40 -15.45
C LYS A 166 1.18 16.50 -14.61
N LEU A 167 2.23 15.99 -15.22
CA LEU A 167 3.26 15.26 -14.51
C LEU A 167 4.29 16.25 -13.93
N ASN A 168 4.57 16.06 -12.64
CA ASN A 168 5.59 16.82 -11.93
C ASN A 168 6.63 15.83 -11.37
N VAL A 169 7.89 16.13 -11.61
CA VAL A 169 9.00 15.34 -11.07
C VAL A 169 9.53 16.03 -9.82
N TYR A 170 9.58 15.31 -8.72
CA TYR A 170 10.19 15.75 -7.46
C TYR A 170 11.42 14.92 -7.18
N GLN A 171 12.43 15.56 -6.61
CA GLN A 171 13.65 14.90 -6.17
C GLN A 171 13.52 14.59 -4.67
N VAL A 172 13.68 13.32 -4.32
CA VAL A 172 13.61 12.86 -2.94
C VAL A 172 14.90 12.17 -2.50
N PHE A 173 15.13 12.18 -1.21
CA PHE A 173 16.22 11.51 -0.53
C PHE A 173 15.62 10.57 0.50
N ASN A 174 16.22 9.41 0.70
CA ASN A 174 15.91 8.57 1.84
C ASN A 174 16.41 9.23 3.14
N VAL A 175 15.75 9.00 4.26
CA VAL A 175 16.20 9.54 5.56
C VAL A 175 17.61 9.07 5.94
N ALA A 176 18.05 7.89 5.48
CA ALA A 176 19.42 7.40 5.64
C ALA A 176 20.47 8.25 4.89
N GLN A 177 20.07 9.05 3.90
CA GLN A 177 20.92 10.00 3.20
C GLN A 177 21.02 11.36 3.91
N THR A 178 20.54 11.44 5.15
CA THR A 178 20.52 12.64 5.97
C THR A 178 21.21 12.35 7.30
N ASN A 179 21.54 13.40 8.04
CA ASN A 179 21.96 13.29 9.44
C ASN A 179 20.79 13.33 10.43
N LEU A 180 19.59 12.87 9.99
CA LEU A 180 18.37 12.97 10.81
C LEU A 180 18.48 12.20 12.12
N LYS A 181 19.11 11.02 12.09
CA LYS A 181 19.28 10.16 13.26
C LYS A 181 20.03 10.88 14.39
N GLU A 182 21.08 11.61 14.03
CA GLU A 182 21.90 12.37 14.98
C GLU A 182 21.25 13.70 15.37
N ALA A 183 20.65 14.39 14.40
CA ALA A 183 20.10 15.73 14.61
C ALA A 183 18.70 15.74 15.26
N ARG A 184 17.95 14.67 15.13
CA ARG A 184 16.57 14.50 15.66
C ARG A 184 16.32 13.03 16.04
N PRO A 185 17.02 12.51 17.08
CA PRO A 185 16.93 11.09 17.46
C PRO A 185 15.52 10.65 17.83
N GLU A 186 14.72 11.49 18.49
CA GLU A 186 13.34 11.17 18.85
C GLU A 186 12.44 11.03 17.62
N LEU A 187 12.58 11.92 16.64
CA LEU A 187 11.85 11.81 15.38
C LEU A 187 12.27 10.56 14.62
N TYR A 188 13.57 10.26 14.61
CA TYR A 188 14.07 9.06 13.93
C TYR A 188 13.54 7.78 14.58
N ALA A 189 13.57 7.68 15.91
CA ALA A 189 13.03 6.55 16.66
C ALA A 189 11.50 6.38 16.42
N LYS A 190 10.77 7.50 16.33
CA LYS A 190 9.34 7.46 15.94
C LYS A 190 9.15 6.89 14.54
N LEU A 191 9.96 7.30 13.56
CA LEU A 191 9.90 6.76 12.21
C LEU A 191 10.25 5.26 12.17
N GLU A 192 11.22 4.81 12.97
CA GLU A 192 11.52 3.37 13.11
C GLU A 192 10.32 2.59 13.66
N ALA A 193 9.67 3.09 14.70
CA ALA A 193 8.49 2.44 15.28
C ALA A 193 7.29 2.41 14.32
N GLU A 194 7.00 3.52 13.63
CA GLU A 194 5.88 3.64 12.68
C GLU A 194 6.09 2.87 11.37
N ASN A 195 7.32 2.51 11.05
CA ASN A 195 7.67 1.77 9.83
C ASN A 195 8.09 0.32 10.10
N LYS A 196 7.87 -0.17 11.31
CA LYS A 196 8.01 -1.59 11.59
C LYS A 196 6.99 -2.39 10.78
N LEU A 197 7.49 -3.36 10.01
CA LEU A 197 6.62 -4.20 9.18
C LEU A 197 5.80 -5.13 10.09
N GLU A 198 4.49 -4.99 10.04
CA GLU A 198 3.56 -5.94 10.63
C GLU A 198 3.03 -6.86 9.52
N LYS A 199 3.22 -8.17 9.68
CA LYS A 199 2.65 -9.14 8.75
C LYS A 199 1.14 -9.22 8.98
N ALA A 200 0.36 -9.06 7.91
CA ALA A 200 -1.09 -9.26 7.94
C ALA A 200 -1.48 -10.75 8.03
N LEU A 201 -0.49 -11.64 7.94
CA LEU A 201 -0.66 -13.07 8.02
C LEU A 201 -0.71 -13.55 9.47
N VAL A 202 -1.62 -14.47 9.71
CA VAL A 202 -1.75 -15.21 10.97
C VAL A 202 -1.33 -16.66 10.73
N GLN A 203 -0.50 -17.20 11.60
CA GLN A 203 -0.13 -18.63 11.49
C GLN A 203 -1.30 -19.51 11.88
N GLU A 204 -1.67 -20.42 11.00
CA GLU A 204 -2.76 -21.38 11.18
C GLU A 204 -2.23 -22.80 10.87
N GLY A 205 -1.84 -23.54 11.91
CA GLY A 205 -1.10 -24.78 11.75
C GLY A 205 0.25 -24.54 11.08
N ASP A 206 0.54 -25.29 10.02
CA ASP A 206 1.76 -25.17 9.23
C ASP A 206 1.66 -24.13 8.08
N MET A 207 0.49 -23.51 7.92
CA MET A 207 0.19 -22.56 6.84
C MET A 207 -0.14 -21.19 7.42
N TYR A 208 0.29 -20.13 6.75
CA TYR A 208 -0.20 -18.80 7.04
C TYR A 208 -1.59 -18.57 6.45
N SER A 209 -2.46 -17.85 7.17
CA SER A 209 -3.74 -17.35 6.69
C SER A 209 -3.74 -15.82 6.64
N PHE A 210 -4.58 -15.28 5.74
CA PHE A 210 -4.81 -13.84 5.64
C PHE A 210 -6.31 -13.59 5.82
N PRO A 211 -6.78 -13.37 7.06
CA PRO A 211 -8.20 -13.39 7.41
C PRO A 211 -9.08 -12.49 6.54
N ALA A 212 -8.60 -11.29 6.18
CA ALA A 212 -9.37 -10.38 5.33
C ALA A 212 -9.58 -10.93 3.91
N VAL A 213 -8.56 -11.57 3.35
CA VAL A 213 -8.62 -12.19 2.01
C VAL A 213 -9.47 -13.46 2.05
N ASP A 214 -9.29 -14.29 3.08
CA ASP A 214 -10.09 -15.51 3.26
C ASP A 214 -11.59 -15.18 3.40
N LYS A 215 -11.93 -14.13 4.18
CA LYS A 215 -13.30 -13.62 4.27
C LYS A 215 -13.79 -13.10 2.91
N MET A 216 -12.96 -12.34 2.18
CA MET A 216 -13.30 -11.83 0.86
C MET A 216 -13.63 -12.97 -0.12
N PHE A 217 -12.86 -14.05 -0.12
CA PHE A 217 -13.11 -15.22 -0.98
C PHE A 217 -14.37 -15.97 -0.54
N LYS A 218 -14.52 -16.24 0.75
CA LYS A 218 -15.69 -16.93 1.30
C LYS A 218 -17.00 -16.18 1.01
N GLU A 219 -16.98 -14.86 1.13
CA GLU A 219 -18.16 -14.03 0.93
C GLU A 219 -18.31 -13.49 -0.50
N GLN A 220 -17.43 -13.94 -1.42
CA GLN A 220 -17.41 -13.53 -2.83
C GLN A 220 -17.42 -12.00 -3.00
N LYS A 221 -16.64 -11.30 -2.19
CA LYS A 221 -16.57 -9.84 -2.17
C LYS A 221 -15.57 -9.24 -3.18
N TRP A 222 -15.03 -10.05 -4.07
CA TRP A 222 -14.18 -9.56 -5.17
C TRP A 222 -15.04 -9.07 -6.35
N ILE A 223 -14.40 -8.44 -7.34
CA ILE A 223 -15.07 -7.87 -8.53
C ILE A 223 -15.62 -8.93 -9.51
N CYS A 224 -15.21 -10.17 -9.35
CA CYS A 224 -15.71 -11.32 -10.10
C CYS A 224 -15.70 -12.56 -9.20
N PRO A 225 -16.42 -13.64 -9.53
CA PRO A 225 -16.38 -14.89 -8.78
C PRO A 225 -14.98 -15.48 -8.66
N ILE A 226 -14.66 -16.03 -7.49
CA ILE A 226 -13.42 -16.78 -7.23
C ILE A 226 -13.80 -18.19 -6.84
N ASN A 227 -13.38 -19.17 -7.67
CA ASN A 227 -13.59 -20.58 -7.45
C ASN A 227 -12.31 -21.22 -6.91
N ILE A 228 -12.40 -21.92 -5.78
CA ILE A 228 -11.29 -22.68 -5.18
C ILE A 228 -11.59 -24.15 -5.43
N GLU A 229 -10.74 -24.80 -6.23
CA GLU A 229 -11.00 -26.16 -6.71
C GLU A 229 -9.71 -27.00 -6.66
N HIS A 230 -9.85 -28.31 -6.51
CA HIS A 230 -8.72 -29.21 -6.62
C HIS A 230 -8.28 -29.34 -8.08
N GLN A 231 -7.22 -28.62 -8.47
CA GLN A 231 -6.64 -28.59 -9.81
C GLN A 231 -5.19 -28.09 -9.81
N ASP A 232 -4.52 -28.17 -10.97
CA ASP A 232 -3.09 -27.85 -11.06
C ASP A 232 -2.82 -26.39 -11.41
N ASN A 233 -3.76 -25.66 -12.05
CA ASN A 233 -3.51 -24.33 -12.60
C ASN A 233 -4.41 -23.26 -12.00
N ALA A 234 -3.85 -22.11 -11.68
CA ALA A 234 -4.61 -20.90 -11.41
C ALA A 234 -4.76 -20.08 -12.70
N PHE A 235 -5.95 -19.53 -12.93
CA PHE A 235 -6.19 -18.65 -14.08
C PHE A 235 -7.38 -17.73 -13.88
N TYR A 236 -7.35 -16.57 -14.54
CA TYR A 236 -8.51 -15.73 -14.78
C TYR A 236 -9.09 -16.01 -16.18
N SER A 237 -10.37 -16.35 -16.25
CA SER A 237 -11.09 -16.57 -17.51
C SER A 237 -11.75 -15.29 -18.00
N ILE A 238 -11.24 -14.67 -19.08
CA ILE A 238 -11.82 -13.46 -19.67
C ILE A 238 -13.26 -13.70 -20.12
N SER A 239 -13.52 -14.84 -20.76
CA SER A 239 -14.84 -15.16 -21.34
C SER A 239 -15.93 -15.40 -20.28
N ARG A 240 -15.55 -15.97 -19.12
CA ARG A 240 -16.48 -16.22 -18.01
C ARG A 240 -16.45 -15.13 -16.95
N ASN A 241 -15.45 -14.24 -17.01
CA ASN A 241 -15.15 -13.22 -16.00
C ASN A 241 -15.12 -13.82 -14.58
N GLU A 242 -14.34 -14.87 -14.42
CA GLU A 242 -14.16 -15.57 -13.14
C GLU A 242 -12.71 -16.00 -12.94
N ILE A 243 -12.31 -16.14 -11.69
CA ILE A 243 -11.00 -16.65 -11.28
C ILE A 243 -11.17 -18.08 -10.79
N THR A 244 -10.26 -18.98 -11.17
CA THR A 244 -10.13 -20.31 -10.58
C THR A 244 -8.72 -20.45 -10.01
N ILE A 245 -8.62 -20.90 -8.75
CA ILE A 245 -7.34 -21.15 -8.07
C ILE A 245 -7.36 -22.54 -7.42
N PRO A 246 -6.19 -23.25 -7.40
CA PRO A 246 -6.07 -24.52 -6.69
C PRO A 246 -6.33 -24.36 -5.20
N GLU A 247 -6.72 -25.45 -4.54
CA GLU A 247 -6.88 -25.49 -3.09
C GLU A 247 -5.58 -25.11 -2.38
N LYS A 248 -5.69 -24.38 -1.27
CA LYS A 248 -4.53 -23.90 -0.49
C LYS A 248 -3.61 -25.03 -0.06
N ALA A 249 -4.17 -26.19 0.26
CA ALA A 249 -3.42 -27.40 0.64
C ALA A 249 -2.50 -27.96 -0.45
N GLN A 250 -2.68 -27.57 -1.71
CA GLN A 250 -1.81 -27.96 -2.83
C GLN A 250 -0.52 -27.14 -2.92
N PHE A 251 -0.40 -26.08 -2.12
CA PHE A 251 0.77 -25.22 -2.09
C PHE A 251 1.69 -25.57 -0.90
N LYS A 252 2.99 -25.33 -1.07
CA LYS A 252 3.99 -25.54 -0.02
C LYS A 252 3.84 -24.61 1.17
N ASP A 253 3.27 -23.41 0.95
CA ASP A 253 3.07 -22.37 1.97
C ASP A 253 1.89 -21.47 1.61
N GLY A 254 1.33 -20.78 2.60
CA GLY A 254 0.19 -19.88 2.42
C GLY A 254 0.55 -18.64 1.61
N GLU A 255 1.76 -18.11 1.75
CA GLU A 255 2.20 -16.90 1.01
C GLU A 255 2.20 -17.15 -0.50
N SER A 256 2.68 -18.32 -0.94
CA SER A 256 2.66 -18.73 -2.35
C SER A 256 1.24 -18.84 -2.90
N TRP A 257 0.29 -19.36 -2.09
CA TRP A 257 -1.11 -19.44 -2.48
C TRP A 257 -1.74 -18.05 -2.66
N TYR A 258 -1.59 -17.16 -1.67
CA TYR A 258 -2.10 -15.79 -1.79
C TYR A 258 -1.43 -15.02 -2.93
N GLY A 259 -0.12 -15.17 -3.10
CA GLY A 259 0.60 -14.55 -4.22
C GLY A 259 0.07 -14.97 -5.59
N THR A 260 -0.31 -16.26 -5.73
CA THR A 260 -0.96 -16.77 -6.93
C THR A 260 -2.38 -16.22 -7.10
N ALA A 261 -3.16 -16.20 -6.02
CA ALA A 261 -4.50 -15.59 -6.04
C ALA A 261 -4.45 -14.12 -6.46
N PHE A 262 -3.54 -13.34 -5.89
CA PHE A 262 -3.39 -11.92 -6.25
C PHE A 262 -2.96 -11.72 -7.70
N HIS A 263 -2.15 -12.63 -8.27
CA HIS A 263 -1.80 -12.58 -9.69
C HIS A 263 -3.06 -12.66 -10.57
N GLU A 264 -3.91 -13.63 -10.33
CA GLU A 264 -5.17 -13.80 -11.07
C GLU A 264 -6.17 -12.65 -10.79
N MET A 265 -6.19 -12.14 -9.56
CA MET A 265 -7.00 -10.97 -9.20
C MET A 265 -6.53 -9.72 -9.93
N VAL A 266 -5.22 -9.52 -10.14
CA VAL A 266 -4.71 -8.41 -10.96
C VAL A 266 -5.16 -8.55 -12.41
N HIS A 267 -5.10 -9.76 -13.00
CA HIS A 267 -5.66 -10.01 -14.33
C HIS A 267 -7.13 -9.63 -14.42
N SER A 268 -7.95 -10.03 -13.44
CA SER A 268 -9.39 -9.74 -13.45
C SER A 268 -9.70 -8.24 -13.42
N THR A 269 -8.82 -7.40 -12.87
CA THR A 269 -8.95 -5.94 -12.99
C THR A 269 -8.79 -5.44 -14.41
N GLY A 270 -8.27 -6.25 -15.32
CA GLY A 270 -8.12 -5.95 -16.74
C GLY A 270 -9.37 -6.18 -17.58
N ALA A 271 -10.45 -6.70 -17.00
CA ALA A 271 -11.71 -6.93 -17.68
C ALA A 271 -12.25 -5.68 -18.37
N GLU A 272 -13.07 -5.85 -19.40
CA GLU A 272 -13.66 -4.75 -20.20
C GLU A 272 -14.46 -3.77 -19.32
N ASN A 273 -15.22 -4.29 -18.37
CA ASN A 273 -16.01 -3.50 -17.42
C ASN A 273 -15.20 -2.93 -16.24
N GLN A 274 -13.89 -3.15 -16.20
CA GLN A 274 -12.97 -2.63 -15.19
C GLN A 274 -11.95 -1.66 -15.83
N LEU A 275 -10.70 -2.05 -15.93
CA LEU A 275 -9.63 -1.21 -16.51
C LEU A 275 -9.46 -1.41 -18.02
N ASN A 276 -10.20 -2.31 -18.63
CA ASN A 276 -10.22 -2.60 -20.06
C ASN A 276 -8.83 -2.79 -20.69
N ARG A 277 -8.00 -3.63 -20.04
CA ARG A 277 -6.64 -3.96 -20.52
C ARG A 277 -6.61 -5.26 -21.33
N LEU A 278 -7.49 -6.20 -20.97
CA LEU A 278 -7.51 -7.53 -21.56
C LEU A 278 -8.44 -7.56 -22.77
N HIS A 279 -7.90 -7.95 -23.90
CA HIS A 279 -8.66 -8.11 -25.13
C HIS A 279 -8.61 -9.60 -25.57
N PRO A 280 -9.77 -10.21 -25.94
CA PRO A 280 -9.83 -11.62 -26.33
C PRO A 280 -8.92 -11.99 -27.50
N GLN A 281 -8.44 -11.01 -28.25
CA GLN A 281 -7.57 -11.19 -29.42
C GLN A 281 -6.09 -11.25 -29.07
N SER A 282 -5.70 -10.87 -27.86
CA SER A 282 -4.30 -10.93 -27.37
C SER A 282 -3.96 -12.38 -27.02
N GLY A 283 -3.56 -13.15 -28.04
CA GLY A 283 -3.21 -14.57 -27.89
C GLY A 283 -1.96 -14.79 -27.04
N PHE A 284 -1.87 -15.97 -26.43
CA PHE A 284 -0.71 -16.45 -25.70
C PHE A 284 0.57 -16.26 -26.53
N GLY A 285 1.59 -15.60 -25.93
CA GLY A 285 2.88 -15.32 -26.58
C GLY A 285 2.95 -14.00 -27.36
N SER A 286 1.88 -13.20 -27.42
CA SER A 286 1.93 -11.85 -27.99
C SER A 286 2.62 -10.86 -27.03
N ASP A 287 3.11 -9.74 -27.56
CA ASP A 287 3.69 -8.66 -26.75
C ASP A 287 2.67 -8.05 -25.77
N GLU A 288 1.41 -7.98 -26.16
CA GLU A 288 0.32 -7.53 -25.30
C GLU A 288 0.10 -8.50 -24.13
N TYR A 289 0.13 -9.80 -24.41
CA TYR A 289 0.04 -10.83 -23.37
C TYR A 289 1.24 -10.75 -22.42
N ALA A 290 2.46 -10.67 -22.97
CA ALA A 290 3.68 -10.52 -22.16
C ALA A 290 3.62 -9.27 -21.28
N ARG A 291 3.08 -8.16 -21.78
CA ARG A 291 2.89 -6.94 -21.02
C ARG A 291 1.90 -7.12 -19.86
N GLU A 292 0.78 -7.80 -20.10
CA GLU A 292 -0.23 -8.08 -19.07
C GLU A 292 0.33 -9.00 -17.97
N GLU A 293 1.13 -10.00 -18.34
CA GLU A 293 1.86 -10.83 -17.37
C GLU A 293 2.78 -9.99 -16.49
N LEU A 294 3.48 -9.00 -17.05
CA LEU A 294 4.30 -8.09 -16.26
C LEU A 294 3.45 -7.23 -15.30
N VAL A 295 2.28 -6.79 -15.74
CA VAL A 295 1.34 -6.06 -14.86
C VAL A 295 0.88 -6.95 -13.71
N ALA A 296 0.53 -8.21 -13.97
CA ALA A 296 0.08 -9.15 -12.96
C ALA A 296 1.19 -9.52 -11.97
N GLU A 297 2.40 -9.77 -12.47
CA GLU A 297 3.55 -10.07 -11.61
C GLU A 297 3.93 -8.91 -10.70
N LEU A 298 4.08 -7.71 -11.24
CA LEU A 298 4.42 -6.53 -10.44
C LEU A 298 3.28 -6.12 -9.51
N GLY A 299 2.04 -6.25 -9.96
CA GLY A 299 0.85 -5.94 -9.18
C GLY A 299 0.74 -6.85 -7.96
N SER A 300 0.81 -8.16 -8.16
CA SER A 300 0.75 -9.13 -7.08
C SER A 300 1.94 -9.01 -6.12
N ALA A 301 3.15 -8.76 -6.62
CA ALA A 301 4.33 -8.54 -5.79
C ALA A 301 4.19 -7.31 -4.87
N LEU A 302 3.65 -6.21 -5.41
CA LEU A 302 3.39 -5.00 -4.62
C LEU A 302 2.33 -5.23 -3.54
N VAL A 303 1.25 -5.95 -3.85
CA VAL A 303 0.21 -6.28 -2.87
C VAL A 303 0.79 -7.18 -1.78
N CYS A 304 1.52 -8.24 -2.16
CA CYS A 304 2.20 -9.10 -1.20
C CYS A 304 3.10 -8.29 -0.26
N GLN A 305 3.94 -7.41 -0.80
CA GLN A 305 4.81 -6.56 0.00
C GLN A 305 4.03 -5.64 0.94
N LYS A 306 2.93 -5.01 0.48
CA LYS A 306 2.10 -4.13 1.31
C LYS A 306 1.62 -4.84 2.58
N TYR A 307 1.31 -6.11 2.48
CA TYR A 307 0.80 -6.93 3.59
C TYR A 307 1.85 -7.84 4.25
N GLY A 308 3.13 -7.59 3.97
CA GLY A 308 4.24 -8.30 4.63
C GLY A 308 4.47 -9.72 4.15
N MET A 309 4.03 -10.05 2.94
CA MET A 309 4.21 -11.36 2.30
C MET A 309 5.32 -11.34 1.27
N THR A 310 5.97 -12.50 1.08
CA THR A 310 6.97 -12.70 0.02
C THR A 310 6.28 -13.21 -1.25
N LYS A 311 6.65 -12.67 -2.40
CA LYS A 311 6.18 -13.13 -3.72
C LYS A 311 7.36 -13.47 -4.61
N ASN A 312 7.52 -14.74 -4.91
CA ASN A 312 8.44 -15.22 -5.94
C ASN A 312 7.85 -14.96 -7.34
N LEU A 313 8.73 -14.85 -8.34
CA LEU A 313 8.29 -14.82 -9.73
C LEU A 313 7.58 -16.13 -10.07
N LYS A 314 6.41 -16.06 -10.70
CA LYS A 314 5.71 -17.25 -11.18
C LYS A 314 6.56 -17.94 -12.24
N GLU A 315 6.68 -19.27 -12.17
CA GLU A 315 7.55 -20.04 -13.06
C GLU A 315 7.22 -19.79 -14.55
N ASP A 316 5.94 -19.78 -14.87
CA ASP A 316 5.45 -19.50 -16.23
C ASP A 316 5.83 -18.08 -16.69
N SER A 317 5.81 -17.10 -15.78
CA SER A 317 6.17 -15.71 -16.07
C SER A 317 7.67 -15.54 -16.36
N ALA A 318 8.51 -16.44 -15.89
CA ALA A 318 9.95 -16.43 -16.19
C ALA A 318 10.22 -16.54 -17.70
N ALA A 319 9.34 -17.20 -18.46
CA ALA A 319 9.43 -17.28 -19.92
C ALA A 319 9.35 -15.91 -20.61
N TYR A 320 8.68 -14.92 -19.98
CA TYR A 320 8.49 -13.58 -20.55
C TYR A 320 9.61 -12.58 -20.20
N LEU A 321 10.55 -12.92 -19.32
CA LEU A 321 11.62 -12.01 -18.90
C LEU A 321 12.39 -11.41 -20.10
N LYS A 322 12.65 -12.20 -21.14
CA LYS A 322 13.34 -11.75 -22.34
C LYS A 322 12.52 -10.74 -23.16
N SER A 323 11.20 -10.99 -23.28
CA SER A 323 10.28 -10.07 -23.97
C SER A 323 10.16 -8.76 -23.21
N TRP A 324 10.01 -8.82 -21.87
CA TRP A 324 9.99 -7.61 -21.03
C TRP A 324 11.25 -6.78 -21.16
N LEU A 325 12.43 -7.40 -21.13
CA LEU A 325 13.70 -6.72 -21.33
C LEU A 325 13.80 -6.06 -22.71
N GLY A 326 13.34 -6.73 -23.77
CA GLY A 326 13.27 -6.17 -25.12
C GLY A 326 12.41 -4.91 -25.15
N SER A 327 11.18 -5.02 -24.72
CA SER A 327 10.21 -3.92 -24.70
C SER A 327 10.66 -2.72 -23.85
N LEU A 328 11.28 -2.98 -22.70
CA LEU A 328 11.82 -1.92 -21.83
C LEU A 328 13.00 -1.18 -22.46
N LYS A 329 13.87 -1.88 -23.22
CA LYS A 329 15.02 -1.30 -23.91
C LYS A 329 14.62 -0.51 -25.15
N GLU A 330 13.55 -0.93 -25.83
CA GLU A 330 13.08 -0.32 -27.09
C GLU A 330 12.19 0.90 -26.86
N SER A 331 11.39 0.93 -25.78
CA SER A 331 10.41 1.99 -25.54
C SER A 331 10.29 2.41 -24.08
N PRO A 332 10.77 3.62 -23.72
CA PRO A 332 10.51 4.19 -22.38
C PRO A 332 9.01 4.35 -22.05
N ASN A 333 8.15 4.50 -23.06
CA ASN A 333 6.70 4.57 -22.85
C ASN A 333 6.10 3.23 -22.40
N PHE A 334 6.72 2.11 -22.73
CA PHE A 334 6.29 0.80 -22.26
C PHE A 334 6.29 0.74 -20.73
N ILE A 335 7.38 1.21 -20.08
CA ILE A 335 7.42 1.24 -18.62
C ILE A 335 6.37 2.15 -18.02
N LYS A 336 6.16 3.34 -18.61
CA LYS A 336 5.15 4.30 -18.14
C LYS A 336 3.76 3.68 -18.13
N THR A 337 3.33 3.09 -19.25
CA THR A 337 2.00 2.48 -19.37
C THR A 337 1.84 1.26 -18.46
N THR A 338 2.83 0.38 -18.43
CA THR A 338 2.82 -0.80 -17.54
C THR A 338 2.69 -0.40 -16.07
N LEU A 339 3.51 0.54 -15.60
CA LEU A 339 3.46 0.97 -14.20
C LEU A 339 2.20 1.77 -13.84
N MET A 340 1.57 2.43 -14.81
CA MET A 340 0.26 3.05 -14.61
C MET A 340 -0.83 1.99 -14.41
N ASP A 341 -0.79 0.90 -15.16
CA ASP A 341 -1.75 -0.19 -15.03
C ASP A 341 -1.51 -1.00 -13.74
N VAL A 342 -0.26 -1.27 -13.38
CA VAL A 342 0.11 -1.81 -12.06
C VAL A 342 -0.49 -0.96 -10.95
N LYS A 343 -0.32 0.37 -11.01
CA LYS A 343 -0.89 1.29 -10.00
C LYS A 343 -2.40 1.17 -9.88
N LYS A 344 -3.11 1.16 -11.00
CA LYS A 344 -4.59 1.07 -11.00
C LYS A 344 -5.05 -0.25 -10.42
N ALA A 345 -4.48 -1.36 -10.90
CA ALA A 345 -4.82 -2.71 -10.44
C ALA A 345 -4.55 -2.90 -8.95
N THR A 346 -3.36 -2.52 -8.47
CA THR A 346 -3.00 -2.63 -7.04
C THR A 346 -3.86 -1.74 -6.16
N SER A 347 -4.30 -0.57 -6.64
CA SER A 347 -5.21 0.30 -5.88
C SER A 347 -6.56 -0.37 -5.68
N ILE A 348 -7.16 -0.99 -6.72
CA ILE A 348 -8.43 -1.72 -6.60
C ILE A 348 -8.29 -2.86 -5.60
N LEU A 349 -7.24 -3.67 -5.75
CA LEU A 349 -7.02 -4.84 -4.90
C LEU A 349 -6.77 -4.46 -3.44
N SER A 350 -5.86 -3.52 -3.20
CA SER A 350 -5.57 -3.06 -1.84
C SER A 350 -6.76 -2.40 -1.17
N GLN A 351 -7.49 -1.56 -1.89
CA GLN A 351 -8.70 -0.93 -1.36
C GLN A 351 -9.71 -1.97 -0.90
N ARG A 352 -9.95 -3.01 -1.70
CA ARG A 352 -10.91 -4.05 -1.37
C ARG A 352 -10.49 -4.88 -0.16
N ILE A 353 -9.21 -5.22 -0.06
CA ILE A 353 -8.66 -5.91 1.11
C ILE A 353 -8.81 -5.04 2.38
N ASP A 354 -8.46 -3.76 2.29
CA ASP A 354 -8.52 -2.82 3.41
C ASP A 354 -9.98 -2.60 3.87
N GLU A 355 -10.95 -2.53 2.96
CA GLU A 355 -12.40 -2.46 3.26
C GLU A 355 -12.87 -3.69 4.06
N VAL A 356 -12.53 -4.90 3.61
CA VAL A 356 -12.91 -6.13 4.31
C VAL A 356 -12.22 -6.23 5.68
N ALA A 357 -10.96 -5.81 5.78
CA ALA A 357 -10.24 -5.76 7.05
C ALA A 357 -10.89 -4.78 8.04
N LEU A 358 -11.39 -3.64 7.57
CA LEU A 358 -12.11 -2.66 8.39
C LEU A 358 -13.45 -3.24 8.89
N GLU A 359 -14.25 -3.83 8.02
CA GLU A 359 -15.51 -4.52 8.39
C GLU A 359 -15.28 -5.59 9.48
N MET A 360 -14.20 -6.34 9.40
CA MET A 360 -13.84 -7.34 10.41
C MET A 360 -13.57 -6.71 11.78
N LYS A 361 -12.85 -5.57 11.79
CA LYS A 361 -12.56 -4.85 13.04
C LYS A 361 -13.81 -4.26 13.67
N GLU A 362 -14.72 -3.72 12.87
CA GLU A 362 -16.00 -3.19 13.33
C GLU A 362 -16.86 -4.30 13.95
N GLN A 363 -17.00 -5.44 13.28
CA GLN A 363 -17.72 -6.61 13.79
C GLN A 363 -17.11 -7.14 15.11
N GLN A 364 -15.79 -7.15 15.23
CA GLN A 364 -15.13 -7.56 16.48
C GLN A 364 -15.42 -6.58 17.61
N SER A 365 -15.40 -5.28 17.36
CA SER A 365 -15.70 -4.27 18.38
C SER A 365 -17.15 -4.31 18.84
N GLU A 366 -18.09 -4.55 17.93
CA GLU A 366 -19.51 -4.74 18.25
C GLU A 366 -19.75 -6.00 19.11
N ASN A 367 -19.11 -7.11 18.75
CA ASN A 367 -19.21 -8.35 19.54
C ASN A 367 -18.61 -8.20 20.94
N VAL A 368 -17.50 -7.48 21.09
CA VAL A 368 -16.91 -7.18 22.42
C VAL A 368 -17.85 -6.29 23.23
N ALA A 369 -18.44 -5.25 22.63
CA ALA A 369 -19.39 -4.38 23.30
C ALA A 369 -20.66 -5.12 23.75
N ALA A 370 -21.16 -6.04 22.90
CA ALA A 370 -22.30 -6.90 23.24
C ALA A 370 -21.99 -7.84 24.41
N SER A 371 -20.83 -8.48 24.39
CA SER A 371 -20.40 -9.42 25.45
C SER A 371 -20.17 -8.72 26.81
N VAL A 372 -19.69 -7.47 26.81
CA VAL A 372 -19.57 -6.65 28.03
C VAL A 372 -20.94 -6.30 28.56
N SER A 373 -21.91 -5.90 27.69
CA SER A 373 -23.25 -5.57 28.12
C SER A 373 -24.06 -6.75 28.67
N GLU A 374 -23.78 -7.97 28.20
CA GLU A 374 -24.36 -9.20 28.73
C GLU A 374 -23.78 -9.54 30.10
N LYS A 375 -22.49 -9.43 30.30
CA LYS A 375 -21.85 -9.64 31.62
C LYS A 375 -22.34 -8.64 32.66
N ASP A 376 -22.46 -7.35 32.27
CA ASP A 376 -23.00 -6.31 33.16
C ASP A 376 -24.48 -6.57 33.54
N LYS A 377 -25.25 -7.24 32.68
CA LYS A 377 -26.62 -7.67 33.00
C LYS A 377 -26.64 -8.88 33.94
N GLU A 378 -25.83 -9.88 33.68
CA GLU A 378 -25.66 -11.06 34.53
C GLU A 378 -25.18 -10.68 35.94
N GLU A 379 -24.18 -9.78 36.06
CA GLU A 379 -23.72 -9.29 37.37
C GLU A 379 -24.83 -8.53 38.12
N LYS A 380 -25.64 -7.72 37.45
CA LYS A 380 -26.79 -7.03 38.08
C LYS A 380 -27.90 -7.98 38.49
N GLU A 381 -28.20 -9.04 37.72
CA GLU A 381 -29.19 -10.06 38.12
C GLU A 381 -28.68 -10.88 39.32
N VAL A 382 -27.39 -11.18 39.40
CA VAL A 382 -26.78 -11.84 40.54
C VAL A 382 -26.84 -10.93 41.79
N GLU A 383 -26.54 -9.64 41.69
CA GLU A 383 -26.66 -8.69 42.79
C GLU A 383 -28.12 -8.54 43.29
N LEU A 384 -29.09 -8.50 42.38
CA LEU A 384 -30.50 -8.46 42.71
C LEU A 384 -30.98 -9.76 43.40
N SER A 385 -30.50 -10.91 42.96
CA SER A 385 -30.86 -12.19 43.59
C SER A 385 -30.24 -12.37 44.99
N VAL A 386 -29.01 -11.84 45.20
CA VAL A 386 -28.36 -11.83 46.52
C VAL A 386 -29.04 -10.85 47.48
N SER A 387 -29.52 -9.68 46.99
CA SER A 387 -30.26 -8.70 47.83
C SER A 387 -31.65 -9.21 48.23
N SER A 388 -32.36 -9.88 47.32
CA SER A 388 -33.69 -10.45 47.64
C SER A 388 -33.58 -11.65 48.61
N GLY A 389 -32.52 -12.48 48.51
CA GLY A 389 -32.30 -13.58 49.46
C GLY A 389 -31.87 -13.14 50.87
N SER A 390 -31.31 -11.92 51.03
CA SER A 390 -30.99 -11.34 52.32
C SER A 390 -32.23 -10.74 53.03
N ASP A 391 -33.18 -10.22 52.30
CA ASP A 391 -34.43 -9.67 52.87
C ASP A 391 -35.37 -10.80 53.33
N GLU A 392 -35.49 -11.89 52.58
CA GLU A 392 -36.28 -13.07 53.03
C GLU A 392 -35.72 -13.70 54.32
N LYS A 393 -34.40 -13.83 54.47
CA LYS A 393 -33.75 -14.33 55.68
C LYS A 393 -33.94 -13.41 56.89
N ILE A 394 -34.00 -12.10 56.69
CA ILE A 394 -34.25 -11.12 57.75
C ILE A 394 -35.73 -11.16 58.20
N GLU A 395 -36.68 -11.41 57.31
CA GLU A 395 -38.10 -11.56 57.64
C GLU A 395 -38.37 -12.90 58.37
N GLU A 396 -37.78 -14.01 57.93
CA GLU A 396 -37.92 -15.29 58.65
C GLU A 396 -37.29 -15.24 60.05
N GLU A 397 -36.17 -14.58 60.29
CA GLU A 397 -35.58 -14.38 61.61
C GLU A 397 -36.45 -13.49 62.51
N LYS A 398 -37.13 -12.47 61.97
CA LYS A 398 -38.09 -11.63 62.70
C LYS A 398 -39.33 -12.39 63.12
N VAL A 399 -39.86 -13.27 62.24
CA VAL A 399 -41.04 -14.11 62.54
C VAL A 399 -40.68 -15.18 63.62
N ALA A 400 -39.54 -15.81 63.54
CA ALA A 400 -39.06 -16.77 64.52
C ALA A 400 -38.88 -16.13 65.92
N ARG A 401 -38.32 -14.90 66.00
CA ARG A 401 -38.16 -14.17 67.27
C ARG A 401 -39.49 -13.67 67.89
N SER A 402 -40.55 -13.51 67.12
CA SER A 402 -41.87 -13.14 67.61
C SER A 402 -42.65 -14.32 68.19
N ALA A 403 -42.36 -15.56 67.69
CA ALA A 403 -43.04 -16.77 68.21
C ALA A 403 -42.47 -17.26 69.57
N PHE A 404 -41.26 -16.80 69.95
CA PHE A 404 -40.63 -17.16 71.25
C PHE A 404 -40.95 -16.22 72.39
N ARG A 405 -41.84 -15.20 72.18
CA ARG A 405 -42.27 -14.22 73.21
C ARG A 405 -43.75 -14.29 73.54
N ARG A 406 -44.36 -15.44 73.33
CA ARG A 406 -45.70 -15.75 73.90
C ARG A 406 -45.67 -16.95 74.85
#